data_fdaa910e669c85718adaedd75d47da34
#
_entry.id   fdaa910e669c85718adaedd75d47da34
#
_cell.length_a   1.000
_cell.length_b   1.000
_cell.length_c   1.000
_cell.angle_alpha   90.00
_cell.angle_beta   90.00
_cell.angle_gamma   90.00
#
_symmetry.space_group_name_H-M   'P 1'
#
loop_
_entity.id
_entity.type
_entity.pdbx_description
1 polymer ?
#
loop_
_entity_poly.entity_id
_entity_poly.type
_entity_poly.pdbx_seq_one_letter_code
_entity_poly.pdbx_strand_id
1 'polypeptide(L)'
;MEKRRREDNFYFNLLTSRKGIRRNSSKRARKQDLFPRGKIKSSVDSQRDDFEYVDVSKKAVALRGESKIEEYTVLPEFMQTNLKLMRYVKFAPVQRFVIPVATELERNVMCCAPTGSGKTLAFMIPALVRIHKEMESSSKRRRFHNKASAPLGLILVPTRELAIQIHEVSRRLLFREEERIRSVVVYGGSKIRPQLIELAIGSDILIATPGRLKDMQSRGIVSLKDVRVFVLDEADRMLDMGFRPDVDTIHALCSYKSRQTIMISATFPEAVRNLASSYMSGHVFVRRKGEKTLQQKIEQHSTVMTSSSISST
;
A
#
# COMPACT_ATOMS: atom_id res chain seq x y z
N MET A 1 18.15 -1.59 -27.56
CA MET A 1 16.91 -2.25 -28.06
C MET A 1 16.98 -3.76 -28.02
N GLU A 2 18.01 -4.40 -28.51
CA GLU A 2 18.14 -5.87 -28.59
C GLU A 2 18.05 -6.60 -27.24
N LYS A 3 18.71 -6.10 -26.18
CA LYS A 3 18.62 -6.67 -24.83
C LYS A 3 17.20 -6.68 -24.31
N ARG A 4 16.43 -5.59 -24.49
CA ARG A 4 15.02 -5.48 -24.07
C ARG A 4 14.17 -6.51 -24.83
N ARG A 5 14.35 -6.66 -26.15
CA ARG A 5 13.64 -7.64 -26.97
C ARG A 5 13.91 -9.09 -26.54
N ARG A 6 15.17 -9.41 -26.14
CA ARG A 6 15.53 -10.73 -25.59
C ARG A 6 14.86 -11.00 -24.26
N GLU A 7 14.72 -10.00 -23.39
CA GLU A 7 14.04 -10.13 -22.10
C GLU A 7 12.54 -10.30 -22.27
N ASP A 8 11.92 -9.58 -23.19
CA ASP A 8 10.48 -9.71 -23.50
C ASP A 8 10.18 -11.10 -24.08
N ASN A 9 10.98 -11.57 -25.03
CA ASN A 9 10.86 -12.92 -25.56
C ASN A 9 11.03 -13.98 -24.45
N PHE A 10 11.97 -13.78 -23.53
CA PHE A 10 12.15 -14.66 -22.38
C PHE A 10 10.90 -14.74 -21.53
N TYR A 11 10.28 -13.58 -21.19
CA TYR A 11 9.04 -13.53 -20.41
C TYR A 11 7.88 -14.26 -21.12
N PHE A 12 7.65 -13.96 -22.40
CA PHE A 12 6.56 -14.58 -23.15
C PHE A 12 6.78 -16.08 -23.39
N ASN A 13 8.03 -16.54 -23.53
CA ASN A 13 8.35 -17.97 -23.59
C ASN A 13 8.07 -18.68 -22.26
N LEU A 14 8.35 -18.03 -21.11
CA LEU A 14 7.97 -18.54 -19.79
C LEU A 14 6.44 -18.73 -19.68
N LEU A 15 5.65 -17.81 -20.21
CA LEU A 15 4.19 -17.93 -20.20
C LEU A 15 3.68 -19.12 -20.98
N THR A 16 4.33 -19.49 -22.09
CA THR A 16 3.96 -20.66 -22.91
C THR A 16 4.38 -21.97 -22.25
N SER A 17 5.45 -21.96 -21.47
CA SER A 17 6.04 -23.14 -20.80
C SER A 17 5.51 -23.40 -19.39
N ARG A 18 4.36 -22.84 -19.02
CA ARG A 18 3.81 -22.82 -17.65
C ARG A 18 3.75 -24.17 -16.92
N LYS A 19 3.64 -25.30 -17.62
CA LYS A 19 3.60 -26.63 -16.98
C LYS A 19 4.86 -26.97 -16.19
N GLY A 20 6.03 -26.38 -16.55
CA GLY A 20 7.33 -26.61 -15.89
C GLY A 20 7.64 -25.68 -14.72
N ILE A 21 7.13 -24.43 -14.75
CA ILE A 21 7.51 -23.39 -13.78
C ILE A 21 6.86 -23.63 -12.41
N ARG A 22 5.67 -24.23 -12.36
CA ARG A 22 4.93 -24.48 -11.09
C ARG A 22 5.67 -25.35 -10.08
N ARG A 23 6.64 -26.16 -10.47
CA ARG A 23 7.32 -27.12 -9.58
C ARG A 23 8.58 -26.59 -8.90
N ASN A 24 9.26 -25.55 -9.42
CA ASN A 24 10.56 -25.12 -8.93
C ASN A 24 10.60 -23.75 -8.24
N SER A 25 9.55 -22.94 -8.30
CA SER A 25 9.62 -21.55 -7.82
C SER A 25 9.15 -21.33 -6.38
N SER A 26 8.46 -22.27 -5.78
CA SER A 26 8.08 -22.16 -4.37
C SER A 26 9.01 -22.99 -3.49
N LYS A 27 10.23 -22.51 -3.23
CA LYS A 27 10.84 -22.80 -1.93
C LYS A 27 9.91 -22.20 -0.87
N ARG A 28 8.95 -22.97 -0.38
CA ARG A 28 8.11 -22.59 0.76
C ARG A 28 9.04 -22.05 1.83
N ALA A 29 8.94 -20.75 2.12
CA ALA A 29 9.72 -20.16 3.19
C ALA A 29 9.40 -20.93 4.47
N ARG A 30 10.42 -21.43 5.15
CA ARG A 30 10.22 -22.14 6.40
C ARG A 30 9.73 -21.15 7.46
N LYS A 31 8.85 -21.59 8.37
CA LYS A 31 8.34 -20.74 9.46
C LYS A 31 9.48 -20.02 10.22
N GLN A 32 10.62 -20.67 10.39
CA GLN A 32 11.79 -20.11 11.07
C GLN A 32 12.44 -18.95 10.31
N ASP A 33 12.38 -18.96 8.97
CA ASP A 33 12.95 -17.89 8.11
C ASP A 33 12.09 -16.62 8.15
N LEU A 34 10.76 -16.78 8.25
CA LEU A 34 9.80 -15.68 8.30
C LEU A 34 9.57 -15.12 9.72
N PHE A 35 9.70 -15.95 10.74
CA PHE A 35 9.41 -15.62 12.14
C PHE A 35 10.62 -15.95 13.03
N PRO A 36 11.72 -15.18 12.97
CA PRO A 36 12.91 -15.44 13.78
C PRO A 36 12.59 -15.36 15.27
N ARG A 37 13.19 -16.27 16.05
CA ARG A 37 13.08 -16.31 17.51
C ARG A 37 13.93 -15.19 18.13
N GLY A 38 13.41 -13.98 18.21
CA GLY A 38 14.04 -12.83 18.88
C GLY A 38 13.08 -12.15 19.86
N LYS A 39 13.59 -11.55 20.95
CA LYS A 39 12.78 -10.67 21.81
C LYS A 39 12.49 -9.39 21.03
N ILE A 40 11.26 -9.19 20.57
CA ILE A 40 10.81 -7.90 20.07
C ILE A 40 10.52 -7.04 21.30
N LYS A 41 11.26 -5.94 21.47
CA LYS A 41 10.93 -4.94 22.48
C LYS A 41 9.55 -4.38 22.12
N SER A 42 8.56 -4.61 22.97
CA SER A 42 7.23 -4.01 22.87
C SER A 42 7.32 -2.53 23.27
N SER A 43 7.70 -1.68 22.32
CA SER A 43 7.75 -0.22 22.53
C SER A 43 6.38 0.46 22.31
N VAL A 44 5.30 -0.31 22.20
CA VAL A 44 3.97 0.19 21.80
C VAL A 44 3.07 0.56 22.99
N ASP A 45 3.47 0.23 24.23
CA ASP A 45 2.56 0.35 25.39
C ASP A 45 2.43 1.78 25.99
N SER A 46 3.14 2.79 25.48
CA SER A 46 3.11 4.15 26.06
C SER A 46 2.63 5.25 25.12
N GLN A 47 2.22 4.93 23.89
CA GLN A 47 1.68 5.97 23.00
C GLN A 47 0.19 6.18 23.27
N ARG A 48 -0.15 7.36 23.85
CA ARG A 48 -1.52 7.88 23.92
C ARG A 48 -2.12 7.89 22.51
N ASP A 49 -3.45 7.82 22.41
CA ASP A 49 -4.18 7.96 21.14
C ASP A 49 -4.04 9.39 20.57
N ASP A 50 -2.87 9.68 20.02
CA ASP A 50 -2.52 10.98 19.47
C ASP A 50 -2.97 11.19 18.01
N PHE A 51 -3.82 10.28 17.49
CA PHE A 51 -4.33 10.39 16.13
C PHE A 51 -5.79 10.86 16.11
N GLU A 52 -6.14 11.58 15.09
CA GLU A 52 -7.49 12.00 14.75
C GLU A 52 -7.75 11.76 13.26
N TYR A 53 -9.01 11.74 12.87
CA TYR A 53 -9.40 11.71 11.48
C TYR A 53 -10.26 12.93 11.14
N VAL A 54 -10.10 13.41 9.91
CA VAL A 54 -10.91 14.47 9.32
C VAL A 54 -11.51 13.93 8.03
N ASP A 55 -12.82 13.85 7.94
CA ASP A 55 -13.50 13.48 6.70
C ASP A 55 -13.58 14.70 5.78
N VAL A 56 -12.79 14.68 4.71
CA VAL A 56 -12.76 15.76 3.71
C VAL A 56 -14.12 15.89 2.98
N SER A 57 -14.96 14.85 2.98
CA SER A 57 -16.31 14.88 2.38
C SER A 57 -17.39 15.40 3.33
N LYS A 58 -17.04 15.86 4.53
CA LYS A 58 -17.96 16.34 5.60
C LYS A 58 -18.97 15.30 6.08
N LYS A 59 -18.79 14.02 5.81
CA LYS A 59 -19.61 12.94 6.36
C LYS A 59 -19.01 12.51 7.69
N ALA A 60 -19.84 12.38 8.73
CA ALA A 60 -19.40 11.91 10.04
C ALA A 60 -18.80 10.50 9.91
N VAL A 61 -17.56 10.34 10.34
CA VAL A 61 -16.87 9.06 10.47
C VAL A 61 -16.59 8.85 11.95
N ALA A 62 -17.29 7.90 12.56
CA ALA A 62 -17.22 7.65 14.01
C ALA A 62 -16.48 6.35 14.35
N LEU A 63 -15.80 5.72 13.37
CA LEU A 63 -15.15 4.44 13.60
C LEU A 63 -13.78 4.62 14.22
N ARG A 64 -13.63 4.14 15.43
CA ARG A 64 -12.35 3.88 16.08
C ARG A 64 -12.21 2.38 16.22
N GLY A 65 -11.22 1.83 15.54
CA GLY A 65 -10.94 0.39 15.60
C GLY A 65 -10.53 -0.06 17.01
N GLU A 66 -10.80 -1.31 17.28
CA GLU A 66 -10.43 -1.97 18.52
C GLU A 66 -8.91 -2.03 18.70
N SER A 67 -8.43 -2.10 19.93
CA SER A 67 -7.00 -2.19 20.19
C SER A 67 -6.47 -3.61 20.02
N LYS A 68 -7.25 -4.62 20.43
CA LYS A 68 -6.86 -6.03 20.31
C LYS A 68 -7.18 -6.59 18.93
N ILE A 69 -6.26 -7.36 18.36
CA ILE A 69 -6.42 -7.93 17.02
C ILE A 69 -7.58 -8.94 16.95
N GLU A 70 -7.85 -9.63 18.04
CA GLU A 70 -8.93 -10.63 18.12
C GLU A 70 -10.33 -10.02 17.98
N GLU A 71 -10.48 -8.75 18.28
CA GLU A 71 -11.75 -7.99 18.21
C GLU A 71 -12.06 -7.52 16.78
N TYR A 72 -11.09 -7.64 15.84
CA TYR A 72 -11.29 -7.28 14.43
C TYR A 72 -11.91 -8.43 13.63
N THR A 73 -13.23 -8.51 13.64
CA THR A 73 -14.00 -9.56 12.92
C THR A 73 -13.86 -9.49 11.40
N VAL A 74 -13.47 -8.34 10.87
CA VAL A 74 -13.25 -8.13 9.43
C VAL A 74 -11.99 -8.83 8.89
N LEU A 75 -11.06 -9.21 9.79
CA LEU A 75 -9.80 -9.86 9.40
C LEU A 75 -10.01 -11.34 9.12
N PRO A 76 -9.59 -11.87 7.96
CA PRO A 76 -9.57 -13.28 7.71
C PRO A 76 -8.79 -14.06 8.79
N GLU A 77 -9.25 -15.27 9.13
CA GLU A 77 -8.67 -16.09 10.20
C GLU A 77 -7.16 -16.35 10.02
N PHE A 78 -6.74 -16.61 8.77
CA PHE A 78 -5.31 -16.80 8.49
C PHE A 78 -4.48 -15.55 8.84
N MET A 79 -5.04 -14.35 8.62
CA MET A 79 -4.34 -13.08 8.89
C MET A 79 -4.23 -12.85 10.41
N GLN A 80 -5.29 -13.12 11.18
CA GLN A 80 -5.24 -13.05 12.64
C GLN A 80 -4.18 -14.02 13.18
N THR A 81 -4.14 -15.26 12.66
CA THR A 81 -3.13 -16.27 13.02
C THR A 81 -1.72 -15.79 12.69
N ASN A 82 -1.51 -15.21 11.50
CA ASN A 82 -0.20 -14.75 11.08
C ASN A 82 0.26 -13.51 11.86
N LEU A 83 -0.64 -12.59 12.21
CA LEU A 83 -0.33 -11.46 13.11
C LEU A 83 0.13 -11.95 14.49
N LYS A 84 -0.53 -12.98 15.07
CA LYS A 84 -0.09 -13.62 16.31
C LYS A 84 1.30 -14.26 16.17
N LEU A 85 1.59 -14.93 15.04
CA LEU A 85 2.93 -15.46 14.75
C LEU A 85 3.99 -14.36 14.62
N MET A 86 3.60 -13.19 14.11
CA MET A 86 4.43 -11.98 14.08
C MET A 86 4.53 -11.28 15.45
N ARG A 87 3.90 -11.84 16.49
CA ARG A 87 3.83 -11.31 17.86
C ARG A 87 3.10 -9.97 18.00
N TYR A 88 2.19 -9.67 17.09
CA TYR A 88 1.26 -8.56 17.27
C TYR A 88 0.08 -9.03 18.14
N VAL A 89 -0.18 -8.29 19.21
CA VAL A 89 -1.32 -8.51 20.12
C VAL A 89 -2.31 -7.36 20.00
N LYS A 90 -1.79 -6.15 19.82
CA LYS A 90 -2.57 -4.91 19.69
C LYS A 90 -2.14 -4.13 18.46
N PHE A 91 -3.07 -3.40 17.91
CA PHE A 91 -2.77 -2.45 16.85
C PHE A 91 -2.21 -1.14 17.39
N ALA A 92 -1.24 -0.59 16.66
CA ALA A 92 -0.71 0.76 16.91
C ALA A 92 -1.81 1.82 16.67
N PRO A 93 -1.72 3.02 17.29
CA PRO A 93 -2.74 4.05 17.14
C PRO A 93 -3.14 4.34 15.69
N VAL A 94 -2.19 4.55 14.78
CA VAL A 94 -2.47 4.80 13.36
C VAL A 94 -3.23 3.64 12.69
N GLN A 95 -2.93 2.40 13.05
CA GLN A 95 -3.60 1.21 12.52
C GLN A 95 -5.07 1.15 12.95
N ARG A 96 -5.37 1.52 14.18
CA ARG A 96 -6.73 1.56 14.76
C ARG A 96 -7.64 2.58 14.05
N PHE A 97 -7.06 3.57 13.37
CA PHE A 97 -7.83 4.54 12.56
C PHE A 97 -7.89 4.13 11.10
N VAL A 98 -6.77 3.75 10.50
CA VAL A 98 -6.70 3.47 9.06
C VAL A 98 -7.41 2.17 8.70
N ILE A 99 -7.20 1.09 9.48
CA ILE A 99 -7.75 -0.23 9.15
C ILE A 99 -9.28 -0.19 9.03
N PRO A 100 -10.07 0.22 10.06
CA PRO A 100 -11.52 0.18 9.94
C PRO A 100 -12.06 1.13 8.85
N VAL A 101 -11.48 2.32 8.69
CA VAL A 101 -11.89 3.24 7.61
C VAL A 101 -11.71 2.61 6.23
N ALA A 102 -10.61 1.88 6.03
CA ALA A 102 -10.32 1.26 4.75
C ALA A 102 -11.03 -0.09 4.54
N THR A 103 -11.30 -0.88 5.60
CA THR A 103 -11.89 -2.22 5.48
C THR A 103 -13.39 -2.27 5.65
N GLU A 104 -13.94 -1.47 6.55
CA GLU A 104 -15.38 -1.48 6.90
C GLU A 104 -16.14 -0.41 6.12
N LEU A 105 -15.59 0.82 6.05
CA LEU A 105 -16.19 1.90 5.26
C LEU A 105 -15.78 1.89 3.80
N GLU A 106 -14.80 1.08 3.43
CA GLU A 106 -14.21 0.98 2.08
C GLU A 106 -13.85 2.35 1.47
N ARG A 107 -13.47 3.32 2.33
CA ARG A 107 -13.15 4.70 1.93
C ARG A 107 -11.70 4.81 1.47
N ASN A 108 -11.45 5.79 0.62
CA ASN A 108 -10.09 6.25 0.35
C ASN A 108 -9.51 6.88 1.61
N VAL A 109 -8.23 6.67 1.86
CA VAL A 109 -7.54 7.16 3.06
C VAL A 109 -6.28 7.92 2.68
N MET A 110 -6.14 9.13 3.20
CA MET A 110 -4.87 9.83 3.30
C MET A 110 -4.39 9.76 4.75
N CYS A 111 -3.20 9.20 4.98
CA CYS A 111 -2.64 9.09 6.32
C CYS A 111 -1.30 9.83 6.41
N CYS A 112 -1.22 10.78 7.34
CA CYS A 112 0.01 11.45 7.70
C CYS A 112 0.48 10.95 9.07
N ALA A 113 1.63 10.25 9.09
CA ALA A 113 2.17 9.68 10.31
C ALA A 113 3.69 9.51 10.24
N PRO A 114 4.43 9.73 11.35
CA PRO A 114 5.90 9.64 11.36
C PRO A 114 6.39 8.22 11.05
N THR A 115 7.68 8.09 10.70
CA THR A 115 8.34 6.80 10.55
C THR A 115 8.29 6.02 11.87
N GLY A 116 8.14 4.69 11.78
CA GLY A 116 8.05 3.83 12.97
C GLY A 116 6.68 3.78 13.66
N SER A 117 5.67 4.53 13.20
CA SER A 117 4.31 4.52 13.78
C SER A 117 3.48 3.27 13.43
N GLY A 118 4.00 2.37 12.60
CA GLY A 118 3.30 1.15 12.18
C GLY A 118 2.51 1.29 10.87
N LYS A 119 2.83 2.28 10.03
CA LYS A 119 2.16 2.58 8.75
C LYS A 119 2.05 1.37 7.83
N THR A 120 3.09 0.53 7.75
CA THR A 120 3.12 -0.62 6.84
C THR A 120 1.94 -1.57 7.06
N LEU A 121 1.62 -1.95 8.29
CA LEU A 121 0.44 -2.76 8.59
C LEU A 121 -0.86 -1.99 8.39
N ALA A 122 -0.86 -0.67 8.63
CA ALA A 122 -2.04 0.16 8.47
C ALA A 122 -2.60 0.14 7.03
N PHE A 123 -1.75 0.04 6.01
CA PHE A 123 -2.20 -0.08 4.61
C PHE A 123 -2.16 -1.52 4.07
N MET A 124 -1.22 -2.35 4.54
CA MET A 124 -1.09 -3.72 4.03
C MET A 124 -2.28 -4.59 4.42
N ILE A 125 -2.76 -4.46 5.65
CA ILE A 125 -3.93 -5.22 6.12
C ILE A 125 -5.17 -4.89 5.28
N PRO A 126 -5.59 -3.63 5.11
CA PRO A 126 -6.73 -3.30 4.25
C PRO A 126 -6.55 -3.78 2.80
N ALA A 127 -5.35 -3.62 2.24
CA ALA A 127 -5.07 -4.07 0.89
C ALA A 127 -5.29 -5.59 0.73
N LEU A 128 -4.79 -6.39 1.66
CA LEU A 128 -4.95 -7.84 1.63
C LEU A 128 -6.39 -8.28 1.94
N VAL A 129 -7.09 -7.60 2.85
CA VAL A 129 -8.53 -7.85 3.12
C VAL A 129 -9.35 -7.60 1.86
N ARG A 130 -9.10 -6.49 1.15
CA ARG A 130 -9.79 -6.18 -0.11
C ARG A 130 -9.53 -7.24 -1.17
N ILE A 131 -8.26 -7.66 -1.36
CA ILE A 131 -7.90 -8.71 -2.31
C ILE A 131 -8.57 -10.03 -1.94
N HIS A 132 -8.59 -10.39 -0.66
CA HIS A 132 -9.23 -11.62 -0.18
C HIS A 132 -10.74 -11.61 -0.48
N LYS A 133 -11.46 -10.52 -0.17
CA LYS A 133 -12.88 -10.36 -0.51
C LYS A 133 -13.15 -10.50 -2.02
N GLU A 134 -12.34 -9.85 -2.87
CA GLU A 134 -12.47 -9.95 -4.33
C GLU A 134 -12.26 -11.37 -4.84
N MET A 135 -11.40 -12.13 -4.18
CA MET A 135 -11.13 -13.53 -4.54
C MET A 135 -12.21 -14.49 -4.10
N GLU A 136 -12.87 -14.23 -2.98
CA GLU A 136 -14.00 -15.02 -2.51
C GLU A 136 -15.25 -14.80 -3.37
N SER A 137 -15.48 -13.56 -3.81
CA SER A 137 -16.61 -13.20 -4.65
C SER A 137 -16.47 -13.68 -6.10
N SER A 138 -15.28 -13.99 -6.56
CA SER A 138 -14.99 -14.35 -7.96
C SER A 138 -14.80 -15.86 -8.14
N SER A 139 -15.74 -16.52 -8.80
CA SER A 139 -15.65 -17.96 -9.14
C SER A 139 -14.50 -18.30 -10.11
N LYS A 140 -14.02 -17.34 -10.89
CA LYS A 140 -12.93 -17.50 -11.86
C LYS A 140 -11.94 -16.36 -11.77
N ARG A 141 -10.91 -16.53 -10.97
CA ARG A 141 -9.83 -15.56 -10.86
C ARG A 141 -8.85 -15.61 -12.03
N ARG A 142 -8.57 -14.45 -12.60
CA ARG A 142 -7.56 -14.29 -13.66
C ARG A 142 -6.37 -13.49 -13.10
N ARG A 143 -5.23 -14.17 -12.87
CA ARG A 143 -3.95 -13.51 -12.57
C ARG A 143 -3.31 -12.84 -13.80
N PHE A 144 -4.00 -12.89 -14.94
CA PHE A 144 -3.47 -12.42 -16.21
C PHE A 144 -4.55 -11.76 -17.04
N HIS A 145 -4.17 -10.65 -17.65
CA HIS A 145 -4.94 -9.97 -18.67
C HIS A 145 -4.11 -9.94 -19.95
N ASN A 146 -4.58 -10.56 -21.04
CA ASN A 146 -3.86 -10.64 -22.33
C ASN A 146 -2.38 -11.06 -22.17
N LYS A 147 -2.12 -12.15 -21.43
CA LYS A 147 -0.78 -12.66 -21.09
C LYS A 147 0.06 -11.76 -20.14
N ALA A 148 -0.36 -10.55 -19.82
CA ALA A 148 0.28 -9.71 -18.81
C ALA A 148 -0.14 -10.14 -17.39
N SER A 149 0.77 -10.07 -16.42
CA SER A 149 0.42 -10.22 -15.00
C SER A 149 -0.54 -9.12 -14.58
N ALA A 150 -1.68 -9.47 -13.97
CA ALA A 150 -2.77 -8.56 -13.62
C ALA A 150 -3.04 -8.58 -12.11
N PRO A 151 -2.32 -7.77 -11.31
CA PRO A 151 -2.53 -7.70 -9.87
C PRO A 151 -3.85 -7.02 -9.52
N LEU A 152 -4.48 -7.47 -8.41
CA LEU A 152 -5.62 -6.81 -7.78
C LEU A 152 -5.18 -5.69 -6.82
N GLY A 153 -3.99 -5.81 -6.24
CA GLY A 153 -3.39 -4.79 -5.38
C GLY A 153 -2.08 -4.27 -5.95
N LEU A 154 -1.89 -2.95 -5.88
CA LEU A 154 -0.65 -2.29 -6.25
C LEU A 154 -0.17 -1.43 -5.09
N ILE A 155 1.09 -1.61 -4.68
CA ILE A 155 1.77 -0.77 -3.70
C ILE A 155 2.97 -0.12 -4.38
N LEU A 156 2.96 1.21 -4.48
CA LEU A 156 4.08 1.99 -4.96
C LEU A 156 4.90 2.53 -3.80
N VAL A 157 6.22 2.42 -3.94
CA VAL A 157 7.20 2.89 -2.96
C VAL A 157 8.39 3.55 -3.67
N PRO A 158 9.04 4.56 -3.04
CA PRO A 158 10.11 5.31 -3.70
C PRO A 158 11.39 4.51 -3.89
N THR A 159 11.71 3.57 -2.99
CA THR A 159 13.01 2.91 -2.95
C THR A 159 12.91 1.38 -3.05
N ARG A 160 13.97 0.78 -3.53
CA ARG A 160 14.14 -0.67 -3.61
C ARG A 160 14.09 -1.32 -2.23
N GLU A 161 14.78 -0.73 -1.26
CA GLU A 161 14.91 -1.24 0.10
C GLU A 161 13.54 -1.30 0.76
N LEU A 162 12.73 -0.24 0.62
CA LEU A 162 11.37 -0.20 1.14
C LEU A 162 10.48 -1.22 0.43
N ALA A 163 10.61 -1.40 -0.89
CA ALA A 163 9.87 -2.43 -1.64
C ALA A 163 10.14 -3.84 -1.09
N ILE A 164 11.41 -4.15 -0.81
CA ILE A 164 11.81 -5.44 -0.25
C ILE A 164 11.26 -5.61 1.18
N GLN A 165 11.34 -4.58 2.03
CA GLN A 165 10.80 -4.61 3.40
C GLN A 165 9.28 -4.86 3.41
N ILE A 166 8.53 -4.14 2.57
CA ILE A 166 7.08 -4.33 2.48
C ILE A 166 6.73 -5.70 1.92
N HIS A 167 7.48 -6.19 0.95
CA HIS A 167 7.29 -7.54 0.42
C HIS A 167 7.51 -8.62 1.49
N GLU A 168 8.50 -8.45 2.36
CA GLU A 168 8.74 -9.37 3.47
C GLU A 168 7.58 -9.34 4.48
N VAL A 169 7.02 -8.16 4.79
CA VAL A 169 5.81 -8.04 5.62
C VAL A 169 4.63 -8.74 4.96
N SER A 170 4.44 -8.53 3.65
CA SER A 170 3.41 -9.21 2.87
C SER A 170 3.52 -10.73 2.95
N ARG A 171 4.72 -11.28 2.79
CA ARG A 171 4.98 -12.74 2.89
C ARG A 171 4.66 -13.30 4.28
N ARG A 172 4.94 -12.55 5.35
CA ARG A 172 4.60 -12.94 6.71
C ARG A 172 3.08 -12.95 6.94
N LEU A 173 2.39 -11.93 6.46
CA LEU A 173 0.92 -11.85 6.55
C LEU A 173 0.23 -12.94 5.72
N LEU A 174 0.82 -13.37 4.62
CA LEU A 174 0.31 -14.40 3.71
C LEU A 174 0.88 -15.80 3.99
N PHE A 175 1.59 -15.99 5.10
CA PHE A 175 2.16 -17.30 5.42
C PHE A 175 1.10 -18.41 5.39
N ARG A 176 1.34 -19.47 4.63
CA ARG A 176 0.45 -20.59 4.28
C ARG A 176 -0.68 -20.25 3.29
N GLU A 177 -0.81 -18.99 2.87
CA GLU A 177 -1.79 -18.55 1.86
C GLU A 177 -1.13 -18.14 0.52
N GLU A 178 0.19 -18.36 0.35
CA GLU A 178 0.95 -17.91 -0.81
C GLU A 178 0.50 -18.55 -2.13
N GLU A 179 -0.14 -19.71 -2.06
CA GLU A 179 -0.74 -20.36 -3.24
C GLU A 179 -2.04 -19.65 -3.65
N ARG A 180 -2.78 -19.15 -2.67
CA ARG A 180 -4.06 -18.46 -2.86
C ARG A 180 -3.86 -16.99 -3.19
N ILE A 181 -3.04 -16.26 -2.43
CA ILE A 181 -2.71 -14.84 -2.65
C ILE A 181 -1.21 -14.71 -2.88
N ARG A 182 -0.82 -14.35 -4.08
CA ARG A 182 0.59 -14.26 -4.47
C ARG A 182 1.10 -12.83 -4.44
N SER A 183 2.08 -12.57 -3.56
CA SER A 183 2.81 -11.30 -3.49
C SER A 183 4.07 -11.36 -4.35
N VAL A 184 4.27 -10.32 -5.16
CA VAL A 184 5.46 -10.15 -6.02
C VAL A 184 6.02 -8.75 -5.83
N VAL A 185 7.35 -8.62 -5.90
CA VAL A 185 8.05 -7.34 -5.80
C VAL A 185 8.87 -7.05 -7.06
N VAL A 186 8.79 -5.81 -7.57
CA VAL A 186 9.56 -5.35 -8.72
C VAL A 186 10.20 -3.98 -8.46
N TYR A 187 11.50 -3.85 -8.74
CA TYR A 187 12.25 -2.63 -8.45
C TYR A 187 13.43 -2.43 -9.41
N GLY A 188 13.84 -1.18 -9.58
CA GLY A 188 14.99 -0.80 -10.40
C GLY A 188 16.33 -1.17 -9.77
N GLY A 189 17.41 -0.97 -10.52
CA GLY A 189 18.77 -1.18 -10.02
C GLY A 189 19.18 -2.64 -9.80
N SER A 190 18.40 -3.61 -10.28
CA SER A 190 18.70 -5.05 -10.16
C SER A 190 18.42 -5.81 -11.46
N LYS A 191 18.90 -7.07 -11.52
CA LYS A 191 18.65 -7.95 -12.67
C LYS A 191 17.13 -8.15 -12.85
N ILE A 192 16.63 -7.97 -14.07
CA ILE A 192 15.21 -8.05 -14.39
C ILE A 192 14.70 -9.50 -14.47
N ARG A 193 15.53 -10.45 -14.94
CA ARG A 193 15.13 -11.84 -15.19
C ARG A 193 14.44 -12.53 -14.01
N PRO A 194 14.95 -12.48 -12.76
CA PRO A 194 14.24 -13.06 -11.61
C PRO A 194 12.84 -12.48 -11.43
N GLN A 195 12.68 -11.17 -11.62
CA GLN A 195 11.38 -10.50 -11.49
C GLN A 195 10.42 -10.93 -12.60
N LEU A 196 10.92 -11.16 -13.83
CA LEU A 196 10.12 -11.71 -14.93
C LEU A 196 9.61 -13.12 -14.64
N ILE A 197 10.44 -13.97 -14.03
CA ILE A 197 10.04 -15.32 -13.62
C ILE A 197 8.89 -15.27 -12.61
N GLU A 198 9.00 -14.40 -11.59
CA GLU A 198 7.94 -14.22 -10.60
C GLU A 198 6.64 -13.72 -11.24
N LEU A 199 6.70 -12.73 -12.13
CA LEU A 199 5.53 -12.21 -12.83
C LEU A 199 4.93 -13.21 -13.83
N ALA A 200 5.73 -14.10 -14.42
CA ALA A 200 5.22 -15.14 -15.32
C ALA A 200 4.34 -16.18 -14.61
N ILE A 201 4.48 -16.32 -13.29
CA ILE A 201 3.57 -17.13 -12.46
C ILE A 201 2.27 -16.35 -12.14
N GLY A 202 2.32 -15.02 -12.26
CA GLY A 202 1.24 -14.08 -11.94
C GLY A 202 1.36 -13.50 -10.53
N SER A 203 0.72 -12.38 -10.32
CA SER A 203 0.69 -11.69 -9.02
C SER A 203 -0.73 -11.29 -8.65
N ASP A 204 -1.00 -11.22 -7.37
CA ASP A 204 -2.25 -10.75 -6.81
C ASP A 204 -2.08 -9.43 -6.12
N ILE A 205 -0.93 -9.27 -5.45
CA ILE A 205 -0.45 -7.99 -4.96
C ILE A 205 0.95 -7.75 -5.52
N LEU A 206 1.15 -6.59 -6.12
CA LEU A 206 2.41 -6.15 -6.70
C LEU A 206 2.96 -4.97 -5.90
N ILE A 207 4.16 -5.13 -5.39
CA ILE A 207 4.90 -4.06 -4.71
C ILE A 207 5.96 -3.58 -5.68
N ALA A 208 6.04 -2.25 -5.94
CA ALA A 208 6.85 -1.75 -7.03
C ALA A 208 7.49 -0.39 -6.76
N THR A 209 8.65 -0.16 -7.36
CA THR A 209 9.16 1.21 -7.58
C THR A 209 8.67 1.76 -8.92
N PRO A 210 8.35 3.07 -9.02
CA PRO A 210 7.66 3.64 -10.19
C PRO A 210 8.34 3.34 -11.52
N GLY A 211 9.62 3.64 -11.68
CA GLY A 211 10.33 3.49 -12.95
C GLY A 211 10.38 2.04 -13.46
N ARG A 212 10.56 1.04 -12.58
CA ARG A 212 10.56 -0.38 -12.99
C ARG A 212 9.16 -0.85 -13.40
N LEU A 213 8.13 -0.42 -12.67
CA LEU A 213 6.76 -0.77 -12.99
C LEU A 213 6.35 -0.18 -14.35
N LYS A 214 6.68 1.10 -14.59
CA LYS A 214 6.40 1.76 -15.86
C LYS A 214 7.10 1.06 -17.03
N ASP A 215 8.37 0.65 -16.87
CA ASP A 215 9.08 -0.16 -17.89
C ASP A 215 8.34 -1.47 -18.16
N MET A 216 7.98 -2.24 -17.13
CA MET A 216 7.27 -3.52 -17.31
C MET A 216 5.87 -3.34 -17.90
N GLN A 217 5.16 -2.29 -17.52
CA GLN A 217 3.84 -1.96 -18.08
C GLN A 217 3.94 -1.60 -19.56
N SER A 218 4.88 -0.72 -19.95
CA SER A 218 5.09 -0.31 -21.35
C SER A 218 5.50 -1.47 -22.27
N ARG A 219 6.03 -2.55 -21.70
CA ARG A 219 6.41 -3.79 -22.38
C ARG A 219 5.29 -4.83 -22.41
N GLY A 220 4.11 -4.52 -21.86
CA GLY A 220 2.98 -5.45 -21.78
C GLY A 220 3.19 -6.63 -20.84
N ILE A 221 4.15 -6.55 -19.91
CA ILE A 221 4.45 -7.59 -18.92
C ILE A 221 3.46 -7.51 -17.75
N VAL A 222 3.04 -6.29 -17.37
CA VAL A 222 2.09 -6.03 -16.30
C VAL A 222 0.91 -5.23 -16.86
N SER A 223 -0.31 -5.61 -16.48
CA SER A 223 -1.55 -4.85 -16.73
C SER A 223 -2.10 -4.34 -15.41
N LEU A 224 -2.39 -3.05 -15.32
CA LEU A 224 -2.91 -2.42 -14.10
C LEU A 224 -4.44 -2.20 -14.12
N LYS A 225 -5.13 -2.69 -15.15
CA LYS A 225 -6.58 -2.47 -15.35
C LYS A 225 -7.45 -3.11 -14.26
N ASP A 226 -6.96 -4.17 -13.62
CA ASP A 226 -7.71 -4.93 -12.61
C ASP A 226 -7.35 -4.54 -11.18
N VAL A 227 -6.58 -3.47 -10.98
CA VAL A 227 -6.18 -2.98 -9.64
C VAL A 227 -7.39 -2.48 -8.87
N ARG A 228 -7.75 -3.17 -7.79
CA ARG A 228 -8.85 -2.85 -6.86
C ARG A 228 -8.41 -1.96 -5.71
N VAL A 229 -7.16 -2.13 -5.29
CA VAL A 229 -6.55 -1.29 -4.24
C VAL A 229 -5.20 -0.77 -4.71
N PHE A 230 -5.03 0.55 -4.62
CA PHE A 230 -3.82 1.27 -4.97
C PHE A 230 -3.27 1.95 -3.71
N VAL A 231 -2.05 1.60 -3.34
CA VAL A 231 -1.35 2.19 -2.20
C VAL A 231 -0.16 3.00 -2.70
N LEU A 232 0.01 4.21 -2.17
CA LEU A 232 1.16 5.06 -2.38
C LEU A 232 1.81 5.31 -1.02
N ASP A 233 2.96 4.69 -0.74
CA ASP A 233 3.70 4.88 0.52
C ASP A 233 4.89 5.80 0.33
N GLU A 234 5.19 6.61 1.34
CA GLU A 234 6.18 7.71 1.29
C GLU A 234 5.92 8.67 0.11
N ALA A 235 4.67 9.16 -0.02
CA ALA A 235 4.26 10.01 -1.13
C ALA A 235 5.09 11.31 -1.23
N ASP A 236 5.43 11.92 -0.09
CA ASP A 236 6.34 13.08 -0.01
C ASP A 236 7.69 12.76 -0.66
N ARG A 237 8.30 11.66 -0.27
CA ARG A 237 9.61 11.25 -0.81
C ARG A 237 9.56 10.92 -2.30
N MET A 238 8.44 10.38 -2.81
CA MET A 238 8.30 10.16 -4.26
C MET A 238 8.27 11.48 -5.03
N LEU A 239 7.62 12.52 -4.48
CA LEU A 239 7.61 13.85 -5.08
C LEU A 239 9.01 14.47 -5.06
N ASP A 240 9.72 14.39 -3.92
CA ASP A 240 11.09 14.91 -3.78
C ASP A 240 12.08 14.25 -4.75
N MET A 241 11.89 12.97 -5.03
CA MET A 241 12.69 12.20 -6.00
C MET A 241 12.28 12.42 -7.46
N GLY A 242 11.30 13.27 -7.73
CA GLY A 242 10.84 13.58 -9.08
C GLY A 242 10.01 12.49 -9.76
N PHE A 243 9.46 11.53 -9.01
CA PHE A 243 8.64 10.44 -9.56
C PHE A 243 7.21 10.85 -9.91
N ARG A 244 6.82 12.10 -9.72
CA ARG A 244 5.45 12.58 -10.00
C ARG A 244 4.93 12.14 -11.37
N PRO A 245 5.66 12.33 -12.50
CA PRO A 245 5.16 11.94 -13.82
C PRO A 245 4.94 10.44 -13.98
N ASP A 246 5.80 9.62 -13.36
CA ASP A 246 5.67 8.16 -13.41
C ASP A 246 4.48 7.70 -12.59
N VAL A 247 4.28 8.27 -11.40
CA VAL A 247 3.16 7.97 -10.51
C VAL A 247 1.83 8.38 -11.17
N ASP A 248 1.75 9.57 -11.78
CA ASP A 248 0.57 10.03 -12.52
C ASP A 248 0.22 9.06 -13.67
N THR A 249 1.21 8.61 -14.43
CA THR A 249 1.04 7.62 -15.51
C THR A 249 0.50 6.29 -14.96
N ILE A 250 1.09 5.77 -13.90
CA ILE A 250 0.68 4.51 -13.26
C ILE A 250 -0.74 4.63 -12.71
N HIS A 251 -1.05 5.73 -12.02
CA HIS A 251 -2.37 6.00 -11.47
C HIS A 251 -3.45 5.99 -12.56
N ALA A 252 -3.21 6.64 -13.69
CA ALA A 252 -4.14 6.68 -14.82
C ALA A 252 -4.38 5.29 -15.44
N LEU A 253 -3.39 4.41 -15.43
CA LEU A 253 -3.49 3.03 -15.94
C LEU A 253 -4.29 2.11 -15.00
N CYS A 254 -4.43 2.46 -13.72
CA CYS A 254 -5.29 1.75 -12.76
C CYS A 254 -6.75 2.18 -12.96
N SER A 255 -7.38 1.75 -14.04
CA SER A 255 -8.67 2.28 -14.55
C SER A 255 -9.93 1.68 -13.91
N TYR A 256 -9.81 0.79 -12.91
CA TYR A 256 -10.98 0.22 -12.25
C TYR A 256 -11.78 1.28 -11.48
N LYS A 257 -13.06 1.44 -11.80
CA LYS A 257 -13.90 2.54 -11.31
C LYS A 257 -14.06 2.59 -9.78
N SER A 258 -14.21 1.43 -9.13
CA SER A 258 -14.37 1.32 -7.67
C SER A 258 -13.04 1.02 -6.98
N ARG A 259 -11.93 1.47 -7.53
CA ARG A 259 -10.61 1.34 -6.93
C ARG A 259 -10.52 2.14 -5.64
N GLN A 260 -10.11 1.47 -4.57
CA GLN A 260 -9.74 2.13 -3.34
C GLN A 260 -8.31 2.64 -3.42
N THR A 261 -8.07 3.85 -2.93
CA THR A 261 -6.71 4.43 -2.87
C THR A 261 -6.36 4.74 -1.42
N ILE A 262 -5.16 4.31 -0.99
CA ILE A 262 -4.59 4.58 0.33
C ILE A 262 -3.26 5.29 0.10
N MET A 263 -3.14 6.52 0.56
CA MET A 263 -1.92 7.31 0.45
C MET A 263 -1.32 7.53 1.83
N ILE A 264 -0.05 7.25 1.95
CA ILE A 264 0.71 7.37 3.20
C ILE A 264 1.86 8.35 2.98
N SER A 265 2.07 9.25 3.94
CA SER A 265 3.18 10.20 3.93
C SER A 265 3.70 10.45 5.34
N ALA A 266 4.95 10.83 5.49
CA ALA A 266 5.49 11.29 6.76
C ALA A 266 5.20 12.77 6.99
N THR A 267 5.10 13.54 5.91
CA THR A 267 4.82 14.99 5.91
C THR A 267 3.61 15.29 5.03
N PHE A 268 3.03 16.49 5.19
CA PHE A 268 1.84 16.87 4.42
C PHE A 268 1.98 18.25 3.77
N PRO A 269 3.02 18.47 2.93
CA PRO A 269 3.17 19.70 2.17
C PRO A 269 2.06 19.86 1.12
N GLU A 270 1.95 21.05 0.56
CA GLU A 270 0.94 21.37 -0.44
C GLU A 270 0.96 20.42 -1.66
N ALA A 271 2.15 20.06 -2.12
CA ALA A 271 2.33 19.13 -3.23
C ALA A 271 1.70 17.75 -2.94
N VAL A 272 1.82 17.23 -1.71
CA VAL A 272 1.19 15.96 -1.27
C VAL A 272 -0.33 16.13 -1.16
N ARG A 273 -0.83 17.28 -0.67
CA ARG A 273 -2.27 17.57 -0.64
C ARG A 273 -2.89 17.59 -2.03
N ASN A 274 -2.23 18.26 -2.97
CA ASN A 274 -2.66 18.35 -4.36
C ASN A 274 -2.68 16.95 -5.01
N LEU A 275 -1.68 16.13 -4.73
CA LEU A 275 -1.65 14.74 -5.17
C LEU A 275 -2.82 13.94 -4.59
N ALA A 276 -3.08 14.03 -3.29
CA ALA A 276 -4.19 13.34 -2.64
C ALA A 276 -5.54 13.75 -3.24
N SER A 277 -5.77 15.05 -3.43
CA SER A 277 -7.00 15.58 -4.02
C SER A 277 -7.20 15.14 -5.47
N SER A 278 -6.12 15.01 -6.25
CA SER A 278 -6.21 14.55 -7.65
C SER A 278 -6.45 13.04 -7.78
N TYR A 279 -6.02 12.23 -6.81
CA TYR A 279 -6.14 10.78 -6.87
C TYR A 279 -7.33 10.20 -6.12
N MET A 280 -7.91 10.96 -5.19
CA MET A 280 -8.94 10.50 -4.28
C MET A 280 -10.03 11.55 -4.11
N SER A 281 -11.24 11.25 -4.54
CA SER A 281 -12.42 12.05 -4.21
C SER A 281 -12.96 11.62 -2.84
N GLY A 282 -13.28 12.58 -1.96
CA GLY A 282 -13.96 12.31 -0.68
C GLY A 282 -13.21 11.33 0.24
N HIS A 283 -11.91 11.48 0.36
CA HIS A 283 -11.09 10.64 1.24
C HIS A 283 -11.19 11.04 2.71
N VAL A 284 -10.85 10.10 3.59
CA VAL A 284 -10.68 10.36 5.02
C VAL A 284 -9.21 10.67 5.28
N PHE A 285 -8.96 11.78 5.99
CA PHE A 285 -7.63 12.18 6.38
C PHE A 285 -7.35 11.75 7.83
N VAL A 286 -6.36 10.89 8.03
CA VAL A 286 -5.88 10.43 9.33
C VAL A 286 -4.56 11.11 9.64
N ARG A 287 -4.49 11.86 10.73
CA ARG A 287 -3.29 12.57 11.16
C ARG A 287 -3.07 12.51 12.66
N ARG A 288 -1.88 12.86 13.11
CA ARG A 288 -1.59 13.05 14.54
C ARG A 288 -2.28 14.31 15.06
N LYS A 289 -2.86 14.25 16.28
CA LYS A 289 -3.44 15.40 16.95
C LYS A 289 -2.39 16.49 17.17
N GLY A 290 -2.79 17.75 16.96
CA GLY A 290 -1.91 18.90 17.19
C GLY A 290 -0.98 19.26 16.01
N GLU A 291 -0.92 18.48 14.93
CA GLU A 291 -0.32 18.92 13.67
C GLU A 291 -1.24 19.94 13.00
N LYS A 292 -0.89 21.23 13.12
CA LYS A 292 -1.65 22.31 12.46
C LYS A 292 -1.51 22.21 10.95
N THR A 293 -2.63 22.10 10.24
CA THR A 293 -2.65 22.31 8.78
C THR A 293 -2.25 23.75 8.45
N LEU A 294 -1.58 23.97 7.34
CA LEU A 294 -1.23 25.32 6.87
C LEU A 294 -2.43 26.27 6.79
N GLN A 295 -3.65 25.75 6.53
CA GLN A 295 -4.88 26.54 6.58
C GLN A 295 -5.14 27.16 7.95
N GLN A 296 -4.96 26.41 9.05
CA GLN A 296 -5.09 26.96 10.41
C GLN A 296 -3.99 27.98 10.75
N LYS A 297 -2.81 27.86 10.16
CA LYS A 297 -1.75 28.88 10.30
C LYS A 297 -2.08 30.16 9.52
N ILE A 298 -2.70 30.05 8.34
CA ILE A 298 -3.10 31.22 7.53
C ILE A 298 -4.26 31.96 8.18
N GLU A 299 -5.27 31.27 8.73
CA GLU A 299 -6.36 31.91 9.48
C GLU A 299 -5.88 32.62 10.74
N GLN A 300 -4.89 32.04 11.47
CA GLN A 300 -4.29 32.73 12.63
C GLN A 300 -3.43 33.95 12.24
N HIS A 301 -2.73 33.92 11.12
CA HIS A 301 -2.01 35.09 10.62
C HIS A 301 -2.92 36.19 10.13
N SER A 302 -4.03 35.87 9.46
CA SER A 302 -5.02 36.88 9.06
C SER A 302 -5.76 37.50 10.25
N THR A 303 -6.02 36.74 11.32
CA THR A 303 -6.65 37.27 12.54
C THR A 303 -5.71 38.19 13.32
N VAL A 304 -4.41 37.96 13.29
CA VAL A 304 -3.41 38.82 13.95
C VAL A 304 -3.19 40.11 13.16
N MET A 305 -3.26 40.11 11.82
CA MET A 305 -3.13 41.34 11.04
C MET A 305 -4.36 42.28 11.12
N THR A 306 -5.56 41.73 11.36
CA THR A 306 -6.79 42.55 11.54
C THR A 306 -6.88 43.20 12.93
N SER A 307 -6.21 42.66 13.97
CA SER A 307 -6.21 43.26 15.31
C SER A 307 -5.16 44.31 15.53
N SER A 308 -4.11 44.41 14.69
CA SER A 308 -3.06 45.44 14.79
C SER A 308 -3.35 46.75 14.02
N SER A 309 -4.44 46.82 13.24
CA SER A 309 -4.82 47.99 12.46
C SER A 309 -5.89 48.88 13.10
N ILE A 310 -6.28 48.64 14.38
CA ILE A 310 -7.33 49.43 15.06
C ILE A 310 -6.81 50.21 16.27
N SER A 311 -5.50 50.29 16.50
CA SER A 311 -4.93 51.06 17.60
C SER A 311 -3.98 52.18 17.16
N SER A 312 -4.43 53.02 16.21
CA SER A 312 -3.79 54.30 15.94
C SER A 312 -4.77 55.23 15.20
N THR A 313 -5.64 55.87 16.01
CA THR A 313 -6.19 57.21 15.80
C THR A 313 -6.64 57.75 17.14
#